data_c86456302b7a0ddba433e7d47f7e5ae1
#
_entry.id   c86456302b7a0ddba433e7d47f7e5ae1
#
_cell.length_a   1.000
_cell.length_b   1.000
_cell.length_c   1.000
_cell.angle_alpha   90.00
_cell.angle_beta   90.00
_cell.angle_gamma   90.00
#
_symmetry.space_group_name_H-M   'P 1'
#
loop_
_entity.id
_entity.type
_entity.pdbx_description
1 polymer ?
#
loop_
_entity_poly.entity_id
_entity_poly.type
_entity_poly.pdbx_seq_one_letter_code
_entity_poly.pdbx_strand_id
1 'polypeptide(L)'
;MNTPIKDFTDNYAKSGIIRAHMPGHKGKFPLTEFDITEIKGADSLFEADGIIAESEKNTSEIFHSYKTLYSAGGSTLCIFTMLAMCLMNGKNRRVAAVRNCHRSFLNACVFLDAEVEWIYPEYENSLVSGKITPEAVERAIEKSSPACVYLTSPDYLGHITEIDGIADICHKHGVMLLVDNAHGAYLNFIGEPPMHPNYHGADMCCDSAHKTLPALTGGAYLHINNPKAEKYEGYAKEIMSMFGSTSPSYLIMRSLDECADFMDTRAGKYFNEMKLAADKVKSLLSPVWHIEDTEAGKLTLFTPPCGYTGTELADILREYKIECEYADHTHIVLMLTGLSAEEITYKGKGISNLPQPSIFVPT
;
A
#
# COMPACT_ATOMS: atom_id res chain seq x y z
N MET A 1 17.30 13.62 5.85
CA MET A 1 16.47 13.59 7.09
C MET A 1 17.17 12.74 8.14
N ASN A 2 16.97 12.98 9.43
CA ASN A 2 17.55 12.11 10.48
C ASN A 2 16.76 10.79 10.57
N THR A 3 17.44 9.76 11.07
CA THR A 3 16.91 8.38 11.20
C THR A 3 16.97 7.93 12.67
N PRO A 4 16.08 8.45 13.54
CA PRO A 4 16.23 8.30 14.99
C PRO A 4 16.17 6.83 15.46
N ILE A 5 15.35 5.98 14.86
CA ILE A 5 15.25 4.56 15.21
C ILE A 5 16.51 3.81 14.77
N LYS A 6 16.96 4.05 13.55
CA LYS A 6 18.20 3.47 13.02
C LYS A 6 19.40 3.87 13.87
N ASP A 7 19.55 5.15 14.14
CA ASP A 7 20.69 5.70 14.89
C ASP A 7 20.73 5.13 16.32
N PHE A 8 19.58 5.02 16.96
CA PHE A 8 19.47 4.39 18.27
C PHE A 8 19.89 2.91 18.23
N THR A 9 19.34 2.12 17.31
CA THR A 9 19.63 0.69 17.20
C THR A 9 21.09 0.41 16.80
N ASP A 10 21.69 1.23 15.94
CA ASP A 10 23.11 1.16 15.59
C ASP A 10 24.02 1.43 16.79
N ASN A 11 23.71 2.47 17.58
CA ASN A 11 24.45 2.81 18.78
C ASN A 11 24.29 1.72 19.86
N TYR A 12 23.08 1.19 20.02
CA TYR A 12 22.80 0.11 20.96
C TYR A 12 23.55 -1.17 20.58
N ALA A 13 23.58 -1.54 19.31
CA ALA A 13 24.33 -2.71 18.83
C ALA A 13 25.83 -2.63 19.14
N LYS A 14 26.40 -1.41 19.06
CA LYS A 14 27.84 -1.13 19.33
C LYS A 14 28.17 -0.89 20.81
N SER A 15 27.16 -0.73 21.67
CA SER A 15 27.35 -0.28 23.07
C SER A 15 28.07 -1.27 23.99
N GLY A 16 28.14 -2.55 23.61
CA GLY A 16 28.68 -3.61 24.48
C GLY A 16 27.77 -3.99 25.65
N ILE A 17 26.54 -3.47 25.74
CA ILE A 17 25.59 -3.76 26.80
C ILE A 17 25.21 -5.24 26.79
N ILE A 18 25.25 -5.87 27.96
CA ILE A 18 24.77 -7.24 28.16
C ILE A 18 23.24 -7.24 28.16
N ARG A 19 22.66 -7.87 27.15
CA ARG A 19 21.19 -7.92 26.95
C ARG A 19 20.52 -8.92 27.87
N ALA A 20 20.21 -8.50 29.10
CA ALA A 20 19.44 -9.32 30.06
C ALA A 20 17.90 -9.20 29.85
N HIS A 21 17.46 -8.55 28.77
CA HIS A 21 16.06 -8.35 28.33
C HIS A 21 15.74 -9.20 27.09
N MET A 22 14.48 -9.26 26.68
CA MET A 22 14.09 -9.85 25.37
C MET A 22 14.66 -8.98 24.21
N PRO A 23 14.75 -9.53 22.98
CA PRO A 23 14.38 -10.90 22.58
C PRO A 23 15.37 -11.98 23.04
N GLY A 24 14.93 -13.25 22.96
CA GLY A 24 15.70 -14.42 23.44
C GLY A 24 17.03 -14.66 22.73
N HIS A 25 17.20 -14.22 21.49
CA HIS A 25 18.44 -14.34 20.71
C HIS A 25 19.59 -13.44 21.23
N LYS A 26 19.30 -12.42 22.06
CA LYS A 26 20.30 -11.54 22.69
C LYS A 26 21.24 -10.82 21.71
N GLY A 27 20.84 -10.66 20.44
CA GLY A 27 21.68 -10.09 19.37
C GLY A 27 22.87 -10.97 18.99
N LYS A 28 22.80 -12.29 19.23
CA LYS A 28 23.93 -13.23 18.99
C LYS A 28 23.81 -14.02 17.69
N PHE A 29 22.71 -13.90 16.97
CA PHE A 29 22.49 -14.53 15.68
C PHE A 29 22.59 -13.50 14.56
N PRO A 30 22.86 -13.92 13.31
CA PRO A 30 22.90 -13.00 12.17
C PRO A 30 21.62 -12.15 12.05
N LEU A 31 21.78 -10.88 11.72
CA LEU A 31 20.73 -9.88 11.54
C LEU A 31 19.91 -9.53 12.80
N THR A 32 20.25 -10.09 13.97
CA THR A 32 19.51 -9.82 15.20
C THR A 32 20.13 -8.76 16.11
N GLU A 33 21.26 -8.19 15.71
CA GLU A 33 21.96 -7.14 16.46
C GLU A 33 21.10 -5.87 16.63
N PHE A 34 20.21 -5.58 15.68
CA PHE A 34 19.30 -4.44 15.70
C PHE A 34 17.89 -4.77 16.19
N ASP A 35 17.60 -6.06 16.40
CA ASP A 35 16.32 -6.50 16.94
C ASP A 35 16.32 -6.38 18.47
N ILE A 36 15.53 -5.43 18.94
CA ILE A 36 15.45 -5.03 20.35
C ILE A 36 13.98 -5.03 20.80
N THR A 37 13.73 -4.64 22.02
CA THR A 37 12.41 -4.38 22.56
C THR A 37 12.35 -2.94 23.12
N GLU A 38 11.28 -2.58 23.77
CA GLU A 38 11.00 -1.29 24.41
C GLU A 38 11.89 -1.06 25.64
N ILE A 39 13.21 -0.97 25.40
CA ILE A 39 14.19 -0.62 26.42
C ILE A 39 14.27 0.89 26.58
N LYS A 40 14.91 1.36 27.65
CA LYS A 40 15.06 2.78 27.90
C LYS A 40 15.69 3.51 26.71
N GLY A 41 14.95 4.47 26.16
CA GLY A 41 15.32 5.28 25.00
C GLY A 41 14.94 4.69 23.64
N ALA A 42 14.39 3.47 23.59
CA ALA A 42 13.95 2.84 22.36
C ALA A 42 12.52 3.25 21.95
N ASP A 43 11.74 3.81 22.89
CA ASP A 43 10.32 4.15 22.67
C ASP A 43 9.39 2.92 22.57
N SER A 44 8.08 3.13 22.50
CA SER A 44 7.04 2.11 22.33
C SER A 44 6.17 2.49 21.13
N LEU A 45 5.87 1.55 20.23
CA LEU A 45 5.14 1.84 18.99
C LEU A 45 3.77 2.48 19.27
N PHE A 46 3.05 2.02 20.28
CA PHE A 46 1.68 2.49 20.54
C PHE A 46 1.60 3.68 21.50
N GLU A 47 2.70 4.02 22.19
CA GLU A 47 2.83 5.22 23.00
C GLU A 47 3.48 6.35 22.18
N ALA A 48 4.58 6.05 21.53
CA ALA A 48 5.32 6.88 20.59
C ALA A 48 5.51 8.33 21.07
N ASP A 49 6.34 8.48 22.11
CA ASP A 49 6.69 9.79 22.69
C ASP A 49 8.19 10.14 22.52
N GLY A 50 8.96 9.27 21.84
CA GLY A 50 10.39 9.37 21.62
C GLY A 50 10.79 9.25 20.15
N ILE A 51 11.76 8.35 19.87
CA ILE A 51 12.35 8.18 18.53
C ILE A 51 11.35 7.68 17.48
N ILE A 52 10.32 6.93 17.88
CA ILE A 52 9.27 6.49 16.95
C ILE A 52 8.40 7.68 16.57
N ALA A 53 7.98 8.50 17.55
CA ALA A 53 7.22 9.72 17.26
C ALA A 53 7.97 10.68 16.34
N GLU A 54 9.29 10.83 16.52
CA GLU A 54 10.14 11.66 15.67
C GLU A 54 10.20 11.11 14.23
N SER A 55 10.38 9.80 14.08
CA SER A 55 10.40 9.14 12.77
C SER A 55 9.04 9.22 12.06
N GLU A 56 7.92 9.02 12.77
CA GLU A 56 6.57 9.19 12.23
C GLU A 56 6.29 10.63 11.79
N LYS A 57 6.79 11.62 12.54
CA LYS A 57 6.71 13.04 12.15
C LYS A 57 7.47 13.30 10.85
N ASN A 58 8.70 12.81 10.72
CA ASN A 58 9.48 12.93 9.50
C ASN A 58 8.71 12.36 8.29
N THR A 59 8.10 11.19 8.45
CA THR A 59 7.29 10.56 7.40
C THR A 59 6.03 11.37 7.11
N SER A 60 5.40 11.98 8.12
CA SER A 60 4.24 12.86 7.92
C SER A 60 4.59 14.07 7.04
N GLU A 61 5.77 14.66 7.23
CA GLU A 61 6.26 15.79 6.42
C GLU A 61 6.47 15.38 4.96
N ILE A 62 7.01 14.18 4.71
CA ILE A 62 7.23 13.65 3.35
C ILE A 62 5.90 13.40 2.62
N PHE A 63 4.91 12.82 3.29
CA PHE A 63 3.61 12.50 2.71
C PHE A 63 2.61 13.66 2.78
N HIS A 64 3.00 14.81 3.30
CA HIS A 64 2.11 15.96 3.52
C HIS A 64 0.82 15.58 4.23
N SER A 65 0.88 14.60 5.14
CA SER A 65 -0.23 14.19 5.98
C SER A 65 -0.26 15.01 7.27
N TYR A 66 -1.45 15.14 7.85
CA TYR A 66 -1.57 15.72 9.20
C TYR A 66 -0.79 14.86 10.22
N LYS A 67 -0.94 13.53 10.14
CA LYS A 67 -0.19 12.57 10.93
C LYS A 67 -0.01 11.24 10.19
N THR A 68 1.19 10.70 10.25
CA THR A 68 1.50 9.35 9.78
C THR A 68 1.87 8.47 10.96
N LEU A 69 1.27 7.31 11.06
CA LEU A 69 1.57 6.29 12.07
C LEU A 69 2.23 5.08 11.42
N TYR A 70 3.24 4.54 12.07
CA TYR A 70 3.89 3.31 11.64
C TYR A 70 3.09 2.08 12.03
N SER A 71 3.09 1.08 11.17
CA SER A 71 2.55 -0.25 11.41
C SER A 71 3.61 -1.31 11.13
N ALA A 72 3.86 -2.17 12.12
CA ALA A 72 4.63 -3.40 11.95
C ALA A 72 3.74 -4.62 11.66
N GLY A 73 2.43 -4.39 11.45
CA GLY A 73 1.41 -5.39 11.12
C GLY A 73 0.85 -5.25 9.69
N GLY A 74 1.57 -4.55 8.80
CA GLY A 74 1.15 -4.26 7.43
C GLY A 74 -0.05 -3.31 7.37
N SER A 75 -0.53 -3.05 6.14
CA SER A 75 -1.76 -2.27 5.92
C SER A 75 -3.01 -2.96 6.50
N THR A 76 -2.96 -4.27 6.75
CA THR A 76 -4.05 -4.95 7.47
C THR A 76 -4.35 -4.29 8.80
N LEU A 77 -3.33 -4.02 9.63
CA LEU A 77 -3.49 -3.32 10.90
C LEU A 77 -4.01 -1.88 10.68
N CYS A 78 -3.53 -1.20 9.66
CA CYS A 78 -4.00 0.15 9.31
C CYS A 78 -5.49 0.16 8.92
N ILE A 79 -5.94 -0.81 8.10
CA ILE A 79 -7.34 -0.95 7.68
C ILE A 79 -8.25 -1.18 8.88
N PHE A 80 -7.85 -2.09 9.80
CA PHE A 80 -8.60 -2.31 11.04
C PHE A 80 -8.71 -1.01 11.86
N THR A 81 -7.60 -0.28 11.96
CA THR A 81 -7.56 0.97 12.72
C THR A 81 -8.44 2.04 12.09
N MET A 82 -8.36 2.28 10.79
CA MET A 82 -9.19 3.27 10.09
C MET A 82 -10.68 3.00 10.27
N LEU A 83 -11.12 1.76 10.07
CA LEU A 83 -12.51 1.37 10.26
C LEU A 83 -12.95 1.49 11.71
N ALA A 84 -12.12 1.05 12.66
CA ALA A 84 -12.42 1.18 14.08
C ALA A 84 -12.55 2.63 14.51
N MET A 85 -11.69 3.53 14.03
CA MET A 85 -11.78 4.98 14.28
C MET A 85 -13.13 5.56 13.83
N CYS A 86 -13.67 5.10 12.70
CA CYS A 86 -14.97 5.56 12.21
C CYS A 86 -16.16 4.95 12.95
N LEU A 87 -16.05 3.69 13.40
CA LEU A 87 -17.19 2.92 13.88
C LEU A 87 -17.32 2.88 15.41
N MET A 88 -16.21 2.87 16.17
CA MET A 88 -16.25 2.64 17.61
C MET A 88 -16.87 3.80 18.42
N ASN A 89 -16.75 5.03 17.92
CA ASN A 89 -17.25 6.23 18.62
C ASN A 89 -18.72 6.59 18.29
N GLY A 90 -19.38 5.80 17.45
CA GLY A 90 -20.75 6.05 17.00
C GLY A 90 -21.69 4.86 17.15
N LYS A 91 -23.00 5.14 17.05
CA LYS A 91 -24.03 4.07 16.95
C LYS A 91 -24.18 3.54 15.52
N ASN A 92 -23.64 4.27 14.53
CA ASN A 92 -23.71 3.89 13.12
C ASN A 92 -22.60 2.90 12.80
N ARG A 93 -22.96 1.68 12.44
CA ARG A 93 -22.02 0.60 12.07
C ARG A 93 -21.97 0.35 10.56
N ARG A 94 -22.56 1.25 9.76
CA ARG A 94 -22.60 1.08 8.29
C ARG A 94 -21.38 1.67 7.63
N VAL A 95 -20.85 0.93 6.67
CA VAL A 95 -19.76 1.33 5.79
C VAL A 95 -20.21 1.14 4.35
N ALA A 96 -20.08 2.16 3.50
CA ALA A 96 -20.21 1.98 2.06
C ALA A 96 -18.84 1.58 1.50
N ALA A 97 -18.73 0.46 0.79
CA ALA A 97 -17.43 -0.04 0.35
C ALA A 97 -17.49 -0.62 -1.07
N VAL A 98 -16.40 -0.39 -1.83
CA VAL A 98 -16.24 -1.01 -3.14
C VAL A 98 -16.04 -2.52 -3.02
N ARG A 99 -16.64 -3.29 -3.95
CA ARG A 99 -16.67 -4.76 -3.85
C ARG A 99 -15.32 -5.41 -4.13
N ASN A 100 -14.42 -4.76 -4.85
CA ASN A 100 -13.07 -5.23 -5.14
C ASN A 100 -12.05 -4.93 -4.02
N CYS A 101 -12.52 -4.79 -2.78
CA CYS A 101 -11.69 -4.55 -1.60
C CYS A 101 -10.88 -5.78 -1.19
N HIS A 102 -9.76 -5.53 -0.51
CA HIS A 102 -8.91 -6.59 0.04
C HIS A 102 -9.59 -7.35 1.20
N ARG A 103 -9.21 -8.62 1.39
CA ARG A 103 -9.73 -9.48 2.47
C ARG A 103 -9.59 -8.88 3.88
N SER A 104 -8.60 -8.03 4.12
CA SER A 104 -8.42 -7.33 5.40
C SER A 104 -9.63 -6.46 5.75
N PHE A 105 -10.26 -5.80 4.76
CA PHE A 105 -11.48 -5.04 4.97
C PHE A 105 -12.62 -5.94 5.46
N LEU A 106 -12.84 -7.10 4.82
CA LEU A 106 -13.87 -8.04 5.23
C LEU A 106 -13.65 -8.55 6.66
N ASN A 107 -12.41 -8.89 6.98
CA ASN A 107 -12.05 -9.33 8.32
C ASN A 107 -12.31 -8.22 9.36
N ALA A 108 -11.94 -6.97 9.06
CA ALA A 108 -12.21 -5.84 9.94
C ALA A 108 -13.72 -5.62 10.14
N CYS A 109 -14.53 -5.73 9.09
CA CYS A 109 -15.99 -5.64 9.20
C CYS A 109 -16.56 -6.71 10.14
N VAL A 110 -16.07 -7.95 10.05
CA VAL A 110 -16.51 -9.04 10.95
C VAL A 110 -16.14 -8.73 12.41
N PHE A 111 -14.92 -8.29 12.66
CA PHE A 111 -14.46 -7.94 14.02
C PHE A 111 -15.20 -6.75 14.62
N LEU A 112 -15.55 -5.78 13.79
CA LEU A 112 -16.19 -4.54 14.21
C LEU A 112 -17.72 -4.59 14.15
N ASP A 113 -18.31 -5.74 13.80
CA ASP A 113 -19.76 -5.90 13.60
C ASP A 113 -20.32 -4.82 12.65
N ALA A 114 -19.66 -4.62 11.52
CA ALA A 114 -20.01 -3.60 10.56
C ALA A 114 -20.99 -4.11 9.50
N GLU A 115 -22.00 -3.31 9.19
CA GLU A 115 -22.91 -3.53 8.06
C GLU A 115 -22.31 -2.88 6.81
N VAL A 116 -22.23 -3.63 5.70
CA VAL A 116 -21.63 -3.13 4.47
C VAL A 116 -22.68 -2.87 3.40
N GLU A 117 -22.78 -1.63 2.94
CA GLU A 117 -23.43 -1.26 1.69
C GLU A 117 -22.42 -1.38 0.56
N TRP A 118 -22.64 -2.34 -0.35
CA TRP A 118 -21.70 -2.61 -1.42
C TRP A 118 -21.86 -1.67 -2.61
N ILE A 119 -20.75 -1.05 -3.03
CA ILE A 119 -20.62 -0.32 -4.28
C ILE A 119 -19.98 -1.28 -5.28
N TYR A 120 -20.72 -1.63 -6.33
CA TYR A 120 -20.21 -2.53 -7.37
C TYR A 120 -19.52 -1.70 -8.45
N PRO A 121 -18.24 -2.00 -8.75
CA PRO A 121 -17.57 -1.40 -9.90
C PRO A 121 -18.23 -1.79 -11.22
N GLU A 122 -18.01 -0.99 -12.25
CA GLU A 122 -18.25 -1.39 -13.61
C GLU A 122 -17.15 -2.37 -14.02
N TYR A 123 -17.47 -3.68 -13.94
CA TYR A 123 -16.54 -4.75 -14.30
C TYR A 123 -16.50 -4.94 -15.79
N GLU A 124 -15.30 -5.01 -16.36
CA GLU A 124 -15.10 -5.37 -17.76
C GLU A 124 -14.57 -6.81 -17.88
N ASN A 125 -13.28 -7.01 -17.56
CA ASN A 125 -12.60 -8.29 -17.78
C ASN A 125 -12.06 -8.91 -16.49
N SER A 126 -12.28 -8.30 -15.33
CA SER A 126 -11.72 -8.78 -14.05
C SER A 126 -12.70 -8.54 -12.90
N LEU A 127 -12.65 -9.41 -11.89
CA LEU A 127 -13.41 -9.24 -10.64
C LEU A 127 -12.60 -8.46 -9.57
N VAL A 128 -11.30 -8.27 -9.78
CA VAL A 128 -10.41 -7.59 -8.83
C VAL A 128 -10.14 -6.13 -9.23
N SER A 129 -10.71 -5.71 -10.34
CA SER A 129 -10.59 -4.36 -10.89
C SER A 129 -11.91 -3.91 -11.50
N GLY A 130 -12.17 -2.61 -11.53
CA GLY A 130 -13.32 -2.01 -12.19
C GLY A 130 -13.49 -0.55 -11.82
N LYS A 131 -14.11 0.19 -12.74
CA LYS A 131 -14.28 1.63 -12.60
C LYS A 131 -15.31 1.96 -11.53
N ILE A 132 -14.98 2.88 -10.64
CA ILE A 132 -15.87 3.47 -9.64
C ILE A 132 -16.17 4.91 -10.03
N THR A 133 -17.45 5.28 -10.06
CA THR A 133 -17.85 6.65 -10.34
C THR A 133 -18.32 7.39 -9.08
N PRO A 134 -18.14 8.72 -9.01
CA PRO A 134 -18.65 9.54 -7.92
C PRO A 134 -20.17 9.35 -7.68
N GLU A 135 -20.97 9.20 -8.75
CA GLU A 135 -22.41 9.00 -8.66
C GLU A 135 -22.80 7.64 -8.05
N ALA A 136 -21.96 6.60 -8.26
CA ALA A 136 -22.18 5.31 -7.61
C ALA A 136 -21.95 5.41 -6.11
N VAL A 137 -20.94 6.19 -5.70
CA VAL A 137 -20.66 6.47 -4.28
C VAL A 137 -21.79 7.31 -3.68
N GLU A 138 -22.25 8.37 -4.35
CA GLU A 138 -23.34 9.22 -3.86
C GLU A 138 -24.62 8.41 -3.62
N ARG A 139 -25.03 7.56 -4.57
CA ARG A 139 -26.18 6.65 -4.39
C ARG A 139 -26.05 5.74 -3.17
N ALA A 140 -24.85 5.22 -2.91
CA ALA A 140 -24.61 4.35 -1.74
C ALA A 140 -24.70 5.15 -0.43
N ILE A 141 -24.19 6.38 -0.41
CA ILE A 141 -24.29 7.29 0.75
C ILE A 141 -25.76 7.63 1.03
N GLU A 142 -26.52 8.04 0.01
CA GLU A 142 -27.94 8.38 0.15
C GLU A 142 -28.80 7.19 0.63
N LYS A 143 -28.50 5.99 0.12
CA LYS A 143 -29.23 4.76 0.47
C LYS A 143 -28.97 4.30 1.90
N SER A 144 -27.73 4.37 2.38
CA SER A 144 -27.34 3.72 3.62
C SER A 144 -26.94 4.66 4.76
N SER A 145 -26.67 5.94 4.45
CA SER A 145 -26.14 6.92 5.41
C SER A 145 -24.94 6.36 6.20
N PRO A 146 -23.85 5.95 5.55
CA PRO A 146 -22.76 5.23 6.20
C PRO A 146 -21.92 6.16 7.10
N ALA A 147 -21.18 5.57 8.04
CA ALA A 147 -20.19 6.30 8.84
C ALA A 147 -18.95 6.70 8.01
N CYS A 148 -18.60 5.88 7.03
CA CYS A 148 -17.50 6.15 6.12
C CYS A 148 -17.72 5.43 4.77
N VAL A 149 -17.00 5.91 3.75
CA VAL A 149 -16.81 5.24 2.47
C VAL A 149 -15.41 4.63 2.46
N TYR A 150 -15.28 3.39 1.97
CA TYR A 150 -14.00 2.69 1.83
C TYR A 150 -13.80 2.27 0.38
N LEU A 151 -12.64 2.59 -0.18
CA LEU A 151 -12.23 2.16 -1.51
C LEU A 151 -10.76 1.73 -1.55
N THR A 152 -10.40 0.96 -2.59
CA THR A 152 -9.02 0.54 -2.87
C THR A 152 -8.54 1.25 -4.13
N SER A 153 -7.43 2.00 -4.02
CA SER A 153 -6.79 2.68 -5.15
C SER A 153 -5.30 2.87 -4.86
N PRO A 154 -4.40 2.37 -5.75
CA PRO A 154 -4.70 1.58 -6.96
C PRO A 154 -5.37 0.24 -6.63
N ASP A 155 -6.16 -0.26 -7.57
CA ASP A 155 -6.69 -1.62 -7.46
C ASP A 155 -5.61 -2.69 -7.76
N TYR A 156 -5.98 -3.97 -7.71
CA TYR A 156 -5.00 -5.05 -7.81
C TYR A 156 -4.33 -5.12 -9.20
N LEU A 157 -5.04 -4.72 -10.27
CA LEU A 157 -4.47 -4.63 -11.61
C LEU A 157 -3.69 -3.34 -11.84
N GLY A 158 -3.83 -2.32 -10.98
CA GLY A 158 -3.09 -1.07 -11.05
C GLY A 158 -3.87 0.12 -11.61
N HIS A 159 -5.20 0.00 -11.74
CA HIS A 159 -6.02 1.13 -12.12
C HIS A 159 -6.21 2.07 -10.93
N ILE A 160 -6.05 3.36 -11.20
CA ILE A 160 -6.23 4.42 -10.21
C ILE A 160 -7.66 4.95 -10.29
N THR A 161 -8.33 5.00 -9.15
CA THR A 161 -9.65 5.62 -9.03
C THR A 161 -9.51 7.14 -8.95
N GLU A 162 -10.41 7.88 -9.60
CA GLU A 162 -10.51 9.33 -9.45
C GLU A 162 -11.03 9.68 -8.05
N ILE A 163 -10.11 10.04 -7.17
CA ILE A 163 -10.42 10.24 -5.75
C ILE A 163 -11.07 11.61 -5.52
N ASP A 164 -10.66 12.67 -6.23
CA ASP A 164 -11.14 14.04 -6.00
C ASP A 164 -12.67 14.14 -6.04
N GLY A 165 -13.30 13.65 -7.11
CA GLY A 165 -14.76 13.69 -7.25
C GLY A 165 -15.49 12.86 -6.20
N ILE A 166 -14.90 11.74 -5.76
CA ILE A 166 -15.44 10.90 -4.68
C ILE A 166 -15.30 11.61 -3.34
N ALA A 167 -14.15 12.23 -3.07
CA ALA A 167 -13.90 12.99 -1.85
C ALA A 167 -14.88 14.17 -1.71
N ASP A 168 -15.10 14.93 -2.79
CA ASP A 168 -16.06 16.03 -2.82
C ASP A 168 -17.47 15.58 -2.42
N ILE A 169 -17.92 14.44 -2.95
CA ILE A 169 -19.21 13.85 -2.61
C ILE A 169 -19.24 13.41 -1.14
N CYS A 170 -18.24 12.68 -0.67
CA CYS A 170 -18.15 12.25 0.72
C CYS A 170 -18.21 13.46 1.67
N HIS A 171 -17.45 14.50 1.39
CA HIS A 171 -17.38 15.71 2.21
C HIS A 171 -18.68 16.53 2.17
N LYS A 172 -19.35 16.63 1.01
CA LYS A 172 -20.68 17.24 0.85
C LYS A 172 -21.71 16.59 1.77
N HIS A 173 -21.65 15.28 1.92
CA HIS A 173 -22.55 14.51 2.79
C HIS A 173 -22.03 14.36 4.24
N GLY A 174 -20.86 14.89 4.56
CA GLY A 174 -20.25 14.81 5.90
C GLY A 174 -19.76 13.41 6.27
N VAL A 175 -19.48 12.56 5.28
CA VAL A 175 -19.00 11.18 5.39
C VAL A 175 -17.48 11.17 5.16
N MET A 176 -16.74 10.35 5.91
CA MET A 176 -15.29 10.23 5.76
C MET A 176 -14.94 9.29 4.60
N LEU A 177 -13.89 9.65 3.84
CA LEU A 177 -13.32 8.81 2.79
C LEU A 177 -12.07 8.10 3.29
N LEU A 178 -12.09 6.77 3.30
CA LEU A 178 -10.99 5.88 3.64
C LEU A 178 -10.44 5.21 2.38
N VAL A 179 -9.14 5.33 2.14
CA VAL A 179 -8.50 4.75 0.94
C VAL A 179 -7.47 3.70 1.32
N ASP A 180 -7.67 2.47 0.85
CA ASP A 180 -6.65 1.44 0.86
C ASP A 180 -5.71 1.65 -0.35
N ASN A 181 -4.60 2.32 -0.08
CA ASN A 181 -3.54 2.63 -1.03
C ASN A 181 -2.35 1.65 -0.91
N ALA A 182 -2.62 0.41 -0.49
CA ALA A 182 -1.57 -0.56 -0.17
C ALA A 182 -0.54 -0.79 -1.30
N HIS A 183 -0.91 -0.56 -2.56
CA HIS A 183 0.00 -0.67 -3.71
C HIS A 183 0.56 0.68 -4.18
N GLY A 184 0.14 1.81 -3.60
CA GLY A 184 0.39 3.14 -4.12
C GLY A 184 1.31 4.03 -3.28
N ALA A 185 2.04 3.52 -2.27
CA ALA A 185 2.91 4.36 -1.43
C ALA A 185 3.89 5.23 -2.26
N TYR A 186 4.44 4.70 -3.35
CA TYR A 186 5.36 5.40 -4.23
C TYR A 186 4.69 6.50 -5.10
N LEU A 187 3.35 6.50 -5.21
CA LEU A 187 2.60 7.52 -5.96
C LEU A 187 2.75 8.92 -5.36
N ASN A 188 3.23 9.01 -4.13
CA ASN A 188 3.67 10.26 -3.52
C ASN A 188 4.81 10.96 -4.29
N PHE A 189 5.50 10.24 -5.18
CA PHE A 189 6.65 10.72 -5.96
C PHE A 189 6.37 10.73 -7.47
N ILE A 190 5.11 10.52 -7.88
CA ILE A 190 4.67 10.45 -9.28
C ILE A 190 3.56 11.47 -9.50
N GLY A 191 3.73 12.30 -10.55
CA GLY A 191 2.75 13.33 -10.94
C GLY A 191 2.97 14.68 -10.27
N GLU A 192 2.26 15.71 -10.77
CA GLU A 192 2.17 17.05 -10.18
C GLU A 192 0.72 17.56 -10.34
N PRO A 193 -0.10 17.59 -9.27
CA PRO A 193 0.24 17.11 -7.91
C PRO A 193 0.55 15.59 -7.88
N PRO A 194 1.20 15.09 -6.80
CA PRO A 194 1.42 13.66 -6.62
C PRO A 194 0.11 12.88 -6.68
N MET A 195 0.15 11.67 -7.25
CA MET A 195 -1.04 10.81 -7.44
C MET A 195 -1.48 10.07 -6.16
N HIS A 196 -0.85 10.37 -5.03
CA HIS A 196 -1.17 9.75 -3.76
C HIS A 196 -2.48 10.31 -3.15
N PRO A 197 -3.33 9.48 -2.52
CA PRO A 197 -4.63 9.88 -1.98
C PRO A 197 -4.62 11.07 -1.02
N ASN A 198 -3.49 11.33 -0.35
CA ASN A 198 -3.32 12.48 0.54
C ASN A 198 -3.53 13.83 -0.17
N TYR A 199 -3.26 13.89 -1.46
CA TYR A 199 -3.41 15.12 -2.27
C TYR A 199 -4.79 15.25 -2.91
N HIS A 200 -5.61 14.20 -2.81
CA HIS A 200 -6.89 14.07 -3.51
C HIS A 200 -8.09 13.95 -2.55
N GLY A 201 -7.94 14.42 -1.33
CA GLY A 201 -9.05 14.56 -0.39
C GLY A 201 -9.42 13.31 0.40
N ALA A 202 -8.60 12.24 0.40
CA ALA A 202 -8.79 11.13 1.33
C ALA A 202 -8.65 11.62 2.78
N ASP A 203 -9.60 11.31 3.65
CA ASP A 203 -9.53 11.67 5.08
C ASP A 203 -8.50 10.81 5.81
N MET A 204 -8.44 9.54 5.49
CA MET A 204 -7.39 8.61 5.92
C MET A 204 -7.04 7.67 4.77
N CYS A 205 -5.76 7.29 4.69
CA CYS A 205 -5.35 6.21 3.81
C CYS A 205 -4.26 5.35 4.44
N CYS A 206 -4.06 4.16 3.89
CA CYS A 206 -2.98 3.28 4.34
C CYS A 206 -2.13 2.78 3.19
N ASP A 207 -0.83 2.72 3.43
CA ASP A 207 0.18 2.25 2.50
C ASP A 207 0.84 0.97 3.02
N SER A 208 0.99 -0.06 2.17
CA SER A 208 1.96 -1.11 2.44
C SER A 208 3.33 -0.65 1.93
N ALA A 209 4.10 0.02 2.78
CA ALA A 209 5.42 0.55 2.41
C ALA A 209 6.30 -0.55 1.76
N HIS A 210 6.26 -1.75 2.34
CA HIS A 210 7.06 -2.89 1.86
C HIS A 210 6.73 -3.40 0.45
N LYS A 211 5.61 -2.98 -0.16
CA LYS A 211 5.26 -3.41 -1.53
C LYS A 211 5.97 -2.59 -2.59
N THR A 212 6.11 -1.29 -2.36
CA THR A 212 6.60 -0.36 -3.39
C THR A 212 7.75 0.54 -2.94
N LEU A 213 8.02 0.60 -1.65
CA LEU A 213 9.14 1.33 -1.06
C LEU A 213 10.14 0.34 -0.44
N PRO A 214 11.42 0.73 -0.21
CA PRO A 214 12.46 -0.16 0.30
C PRO A 214 12.33 -0.42 1.81
N ALA A 215 11.18 -0.92 2.25
CA ALA A 215 10.92 -1.32 3.63
C ALA A 215 10.78 -2.83 3.76
N LEU A 216 11.03 -3.37 4.96
CA LEU A 216 10.86 -4.80 5.24
C LEU A 216 9.37 -5.20 5.20
N THR A 217 9.11 -6.43 4.76
CA THR A 217 7.75 -7.01 4.74
C THR A 217 7.06 -6.87 6.08
N GLY A 218 5.82 -6.36 6.06
CA GLY A 218 5.05 -6.01 7.24
C GLY A 218 5.12 -4.53 7.62
N GLY A 219 6.05 -3.75 7.03
CA GLY A 219 6.10 -2.31 7.20
C GLY A 219 5.00 -1.58 6.42
N ALA A 220 4.26 -0.72 7.10
CA ALA A 220 3.16 0.03 6.51
C ALA A 220 2.97 1.39 7.20
N TYR A 221 2.24 2.27 6.54
CA TYR A 221 1.86 3.59 7.06
C TYR A 221 0.34 3.71 7.14
N LEU A 222 -0.14 4.38 8.19
CA LEU A 222 -1.49 4.91 8.28
C LEU A 222 -1.39 6.43 8.26
N HIS A 223 -1.96 7.06 7.24
CA HIS A 223 -2.01 8.52 7.09
C HIS A 223 -3.37 9.06 7.52
N ILE A 224 -3.35 10.10 8.35
CA ILE A 224 -4.51 10.87 8.79
C ILE A 224 -4.37 12.26 8.17
N ASN A 225 -5.31 12.69 7.36
CA ASN A 225 -5.18 13.91 6.54
C ASN A 225 -6.17 14.99 6.91
N ASN A 226 -7.39 14.62 7.32
CA ASN A 226 -8.44 15.59 7.57
C ASN A 226 -8.38 16.12 9.00
N PRO A 227 -8.53 17.46 9.21
CA PRO A 227 -8.72 18.03 10.53
C PRO A 227 -9.90 17.46 11.32
N LYS A 228 -10.93 16.93 10.63
CA LYS A 228 -11.99 16.15 11.31
C LYS A 228 -11.50 14.82 11.85
N ALA A 229 -10.47 14.24 11.25
CA ALA A 229 -9.78 13.07 11.76
C ALA A 229 -8.81 13.42 12.91
N GLU A 230 -8.45 14.71 13.07
CA GLU A 230 -7.65 15.22 14.20
C GLU A 230 -8.25 14.81 15.55
N LYS A 231 -9.59 14.83 15.66
CA LYS A 231 -10.27 14.33 16.88
C LYS A 231 -9.96 12.88 17.22
N TYR A 232 -9.49 12.10 16.25
CA TYR A 232 -9.13 10.69 16.42
C TYR A 232 -7.62 10.51 16.67
N GLU A 233 -6.80 11.54 16.48
CA GLU A 233 -5.36 11.47 16.66
C GLU A 233 -4.95 10.90 18.00
N GLY A 234 -5.57 11.40 19.08
CA GLY A 234 -5.31 10.94 20.46
C GLY A 234 -5.66 9.49 20.71
N TYR A 235 -6.53 8.88 19.87
CA TYR A 235 -7.00 7.50 20.03
C TYR A 235 -6.43 6.55 18.99
N ALA A 236 -5.82 7.04 17.91
CA ALA A 236 -5.42 6.22 16.78
C ALA A 236 -4.41 5.13 17.21
N LYS A 237 -3.42 5.48 18.03
CA LYS A 237 -2.44 4.54 18.59
C LYS A 237 -3.09 3.55 19.57
N GLU A 238 -3.99 4.02 20.41
CA GLU A 238 -4.76 3.16 21.34
C GLU A 238 -5.61 2.16 20.56
N ILE A 239 -6.35 2.61 19.56
CA ILE A 239 -7.15 1.74 18.68
C ILE A 239 -6.25 0.76 17.93
N MET A 240 -5.11 1.23 17.40
CA MET A 240 -4.14 0.37 16.70
C MET A 240 -3.60 -0.73 17.61
N SER A 241 -3.36 -0.42 18.88
CA SER A 241 -2.88 -1.38 19.88
C SER A 241 -3.86 -2.51 20.19
N MET A 242 -5.18 -2.29 20.00
CA MET A 242 -6.20 -3.32 20.21
C MET A 242 -6.10 -4.47 19.20
N PHE A 243 -5.53 -4.23 18.03
CA PHE A 243 -5.38 -5.20 16.95
C PHE A 243 -3.94 -5.59 16.70
N GLY A 244 -2.98 -4.81 17.21
CA GLY A 244 -1.56 -4.99 17.02
C GLY A 244 -0.92 -5.94 18.04
N SER A 245 0.29 -6.41 17.72
CA SER A 245 1.12 -7.13 18.67
C SER A 245 1.69 -6.18 19.71
N THR A 246 1.68 -6.57 20.99
CA THR A 246 2.40 -5.85 22.04
C THR A 246 3.93 -5.97 21.95
N SER A 247 4.44 -6.71 20.96
CA SER A 247 5.86 -6.86 20.68
C SER A 247 6.13 -6.56 19.19
N PRO A 248 5.98 -5.30 18.75
CA PRO A 248 6.23 -4.92 17.38
C PRO A 248 7.71 -5.08 17.03
N SER A 249 7.99 -5.51 15.80
CA SER A 249 9.37 -5.73 15.34
C SER A 249 10.11 -4.41 15.15
N TYR A 250 11.19 -4.20 15.89
CA TYR A 250 12.09 -3.05 15.71
C TYR A 250 12.82 -3.08 14.38
N LEU A 251 13.05 -4.25 13.78
CA LEU A 251 13.63 -4.35 12.44
C LEU A 251 12.70 -3.75 11.39
N ILE A 252 11.39 -3.98 11.51
CA ILE A 252 10.40 -3.38 10.61
C ILE A 252 10.35 -1.87 10.80
N MET A 253 10.25 -1.38 12.05
CA MET A 253 10.22 0.06 12.34
C MET A 253 11.49 0.77 11.89
N ARG A 254 12.65 0.18 12.14
CA ARG A 254 13.93 0.67 11.62
C ARG A 254 13.93 0.76 10.09
N SER A 255 13.39 -0.24 9.40
CA SER A 255 13.32 -0.20 7.93
C SER A 255 12.40 0.89 7.41
N LEU A 256 11.32 1.23 8.14
CA LEU A 256 10.45 2.36 7.82
C LEU A 256 11.17 3.71 8.02
N ASP A 257 11.97 3.82 9.07
CA ASP A 257 12.81 4.98 9.37
C ASP A 257 13.89 5.20 8.29
N GLU A 258 14.62 4.13 7.91
CA GLU A 258 15.57 4.18 6.79
C GLU A 258 14.88 4.49 5.45
N CYS A 259 13.65 4.02 5.29
CA CYS A 259 12.82 4.33 4.13
C CYS A 259 12.45 5.83 4.08
N ALA A 260 12.23 6.49 5.23
CA ALA A 260 11.99 7.92 5.28
C ALA A 260 13.20 8.72 4.74
N ASP A 261 14.43 8.34 5.10
CA ASP A 261 15.64 8.96 4.52
C ASP A 261 15.75 8.73 3.01
N PHE A 262 15.44 7.52 2.54
CA PHE A 262 15.38 7.24 1.10
C PHE A 262 14.36 8.12 0.40
N MET A 263 13.18 8.28 0.97
CA MET A 263 12.10 9.08 0.39
C MET A 263 12.48 10.56 0.31
N ASP A 264 13.08 11.11 1.35
CA ASP A 264 13.52 12.50 1.38
C ASP A 264 14.63 12.80 0.37
N THR A 265 15.58 11.87 0.20
CA THR A 265 16.83 12.16 -0.51
C THR A 265 16.90 11.61 -1.93
N ARG A 266 16.19 10.52 -2.25
CA ARG A 266 16.38 9.75 -3.48
C ARG A 266 15.12 9.38 -4.24
N ALA A 267 13.95 9.32 -3.59
CA ALA A 267 12.76 8.74 -4.18
C ALA A 267 12.29 9.47 -5.45
N GLY A 268 12.30 10.79 -5.48
CA GLY A 268 11.86 11.56 -6.66
C GLY A 268 12.63 11.17 -7.93
N LYS A 269 13.97 11.09 -7.83
CA LYS A 269 14.81 10.64 -8.94
C LYS A 269 14.57 9.16 -9.26
N TYR A 270 14.57 8.31 -8.24
CA TYR A 270 14.44 6.86 -8.38
C TYR A 270 13.13 6.46 -9.08
N PHE A 271 11.99 7.01 -8.64
CA PHE A 271 10.69 6.66 -9.22
C PHE A 271 10.46 7.29 -10.58
N ASN A 272 11.10 8.42 -10.88
CA ASN A 272 11.07 8.98 -12.23
C ASN A 272 11.87 8.09 -13.22
N GLU A 273 13.03 7.62 -12.83
CA GLU A 273 13.83 6.65 -13.62
C GLU A 273 13.09 5.31 -13.78
N MET A 274 12.41 4.82 -12.72
CA MET A 274 11.56 3.64 -12.77
C MET A 274 10.43 3.80 -13.80
N LYS A 275 9.72 4.94 -13.77
CA LYS A 275 8.65 5.23 -14.72
C LYS A 275 9.15 5.18 -16.16
N LEU A 276 10.28 5.85 -16.45
CA LEU A 276 10.88 5.85 -17.80
C LEU A 276 11.27 4.42 -18.25
N ALA A 277 11.79 3.61 -17.34
CA ALA A 277 12.13 2.22 -17.65
C ALA A 277 10.86 1.36 -17.87
N ALA A 278 9.82 1.55 -17.06
CA ALA A 278 8.52 0.88 -17.23
C ALA A 278 7.86 1.25 -18.57
N ASP A 279 7.83 2.54 -18.92
CA ASP A 279 7.30 3.03 -20.21
C ASP A 279 8.03 2.41 -21.40
N LYS A 280 9.34 2.25 -21.29
CA LYS A 280 10.14 1.56 -22.32
C LYS A 280 9.77 0.08 -22.43
N VAL A 281 9.58 -0.63 -21.33
CA VAL A 281 9.13 -2.03 -21.33
C VAL A 281 7.75 -2.13 -21.96
N LYS A 282 6.79 -1.28 -21.55
CA LYS A 282 5.44 -1.22 -22.13
C LYS A 282 5.49 -1.00 -23.64
N SER A 283 6.31 -0.06 -24.12
CA SER A 283 6.48 0.22 -25.55
C SER A 283 7.08 -0.95 -26.35
N LEU A 284 7.98 -1.73 -25.75
CA LEU A 284 8.57 -2.92 -26.39
C LEU A 284 7.58 -4.07 -26.50
N LEU A 285 6.65 -4.19 -25.55
CA LEU A 285 5.69 -5.30 -25.51
C LEU A 285 4.38 -4.99 -26.25
N SER A 286 3.95 -3.73 -26.33
CA SER A 286 2.68 -3.31 -26.91
C SER A 286 2.41 -3.77 -28.36
N PRO A 287 3.40 -4.02 -29.24
CA PRO A 287 3.12 -4.56 -30.57
C PRO A 287 2.58 -6.00 -30.56
N VAL A 288 2.79 -6.75 -29.48
CA VAL A 288 2.44 -8.18 -29.37
C VAL A 288 1.41 -8.43 -28.27
N TRP A 289 1.47 -7.64 -27.19
CA TRP A 289 0.69 -7.85 -25.97
C TRP A 289 -0.31 -6.72 -25.73
N HIS A 290 -1.50 -7.08 -25.30
CA HIS A 290 -2.48 -6.09 -24.85
C HIS A 290 -2.09 -5.65 -23.42
N ILE A 291 -1.61 -4.41 -23.31
CA ILE A 291 -1.16 -3.82 -22.05
C ILE A 291 -2.26 -2.90 -21.54
N GLU A 292 -2.69 -3.12 -20.30
CA GLU A 292 -3.63 -2.25 -19.62
C GLU A 292 -2.98 -0.90 -19.28
N ASP A 293 -3.78 0.18 -19.32
CA ASP A 293 -3.35 1.51 -18.88
C ASP A 293 -3.44 1.59 -17.35
N THR A 294 -2.33 1.36 -16.70
CA THR A 294 -2.22 1.24 -15.24
C THR A 294 -1.17 2.19 -14.69
N GLU A 295 -1.12 2.31 -13.37
CA GLU A 295 -0.11 3.08 -12.65
C GLU A 295 1.31 2.71 -13.07
N ALA A 296 2.26 3.64 -12.86
CA ALA A 296 3.62 3.54 -13.43
C ALA A 296 4.40 2.29 -12.99
N GLY A 297 4.16 1.81 -11.76
CA GLY A 297 4.87 0.66 -11.18
C GLY A 297 4.30 -0.70 -11.56
N LYS A 298 3.20 -0.77 -12.34
CA LYS A 298 2.62 -2.04 -12.78
C LYS A 298 2.66 -2.19 -14.28
N LEU A 299 3.03 -3.39 -14.70
CA LEU A 299 2.85 -3.89 -16.05
C LEU A 299 1.78 -4.98 -16.00
N THR A 300 0.58 -4.63 -16.43
CA THR A 300 -0.58 -5.52 -16.46
C THR A 300 -0.91 -5.88 -17.90
N LEU A 301 -0.94 -7.18 -18.17
CA LEU A 301 -1.26 -7.70 -19.50
C LEU A 301 -2.61 -8.42 -19.45
N PHE A 302 -3.51 -8.05 -20.36
CA PHE A 302 -4.72 -8.81 -20.68
C PHE A 302 -4.37 -9.87 -21.72
N THR A 303 -4.38 -11.15 -21.33
CA THR A 303 -3.75 -12.24 -22.07
C THR A 303 -4.62 -12.95 -23.10
N PRO A 304 -5.99 -12.97 -23.01
CA PRO A 304 -6.83 -13.72 -23.94
C PRO A 304 -6.63 -13.39 -25.41
N PRO A 305 -6.45 -12.11 -25.83
CA PRO A 305 -6.21 -11.79 -27.24
C PRO A 305 -4.91 -12.40 -27.79
N CYS A 306 -3.98 -12.75 -26.88
CA CYS A 306 -2.69 -13.37 -27.23
C CYS A 306 -2.73 -14.89 -27.19
N GLY A 307 -3.89 -15.52 -26.91
CA GLY A 307 -4.08 -16.95 -26.92
C GLY A 307 -3.54 -17.68 -25.69
N TYR A 308 -3.30 -16.96 -24.60
CA TYR A 308 -2.84 -17.51 -23.31
C TYR A 308 -3.82 -17.14 -22.19
N THR A 309 -3.87 -17.98 -21.17
CA THR A 309 -4.33 -17.54 -19.85
C THR A 309 -3.18 -16.82 -19.13
N GLY A 310 -3.53 -15.94 -18.17
CA GLY A 310 -2.49 -15.30 -17.34
C GLY A 310 -1.64 -16.30 -16.57
N THR A 311 -2.26 -17.42 -16.11
CA THR A 311 -1.55 -18.48 -15.39
C THR A 311 -0.57 -19.26 -16.29
N GLU A 312 -0.94 -19.57 -17.55
CA GLU A 312 -0.01 -20.17 -18.51
C GLU A 312 1.18 -19.24 -18.80
N LEU A 313 0.91 -17.96 -18.98
CA LEU A 313 1.98 -16.99 -19.20
C LEU A 313 2.89 -16.85 -17.97
N ALA A 314 2.34 -16.92 -16.76
CA ALA A 314 3.14 -16.92 -15.53
C ALA A 314 4.10 -18.12 -15.46
N ASP A 315 3.63 -19.31 -15.86
CA ASP A 315 4.48 -20.51 -15.90
C ASP A 315 5.60 -20.38 -16.93
N ILE A 316 5.30 -19.83 -18.10
CA ILE A 316 6.31 -19.52 -19.12
C ILE A 316 7.33 -18.50 -18.59
N LEU A 317 6.89 -17.42 -17.93
CA LEU A 317 7.79 -16.41 -17.36
C LEU A 317 8.75 -17.01 -16.31
N ARG A 318 8.28 -17.99 -15.51
CA ARG A 318 9.14 -18.69 -14.53
C ARG A 318 10.28 -19.47 -15.21
N GLU A 319 10.08 -20.02 -16.40
CA GLU A 319 11.15 -20.65 -17.18
C GLU A 319 12.26 -19.63 -17.54
N TYR A 320 11.87 -18.37 -17.75
CA TYR A 320 12.79 -17.24 -17.96
C TYR A 320 13.29 -16.61 -16.66
N LYS A 321 13.01 -17.20 -15.48
CA LYS A 321 13.39 -16.69 -14.16
C LYS A 321 12.74 -15.34 -13.81
N ILE A 322 11.52 -15.14 -14.26
CA ILE A 322 10.69 -13.99 -13.92
C ILE A 322 9.49 -14.50 -13.12
N GLU A 323 9.37 -14.04 -11.88
CA GLU A 323 8.19 -14.30 -11.04
C GLU A 323 7.25 -13.11 -11.11
N CYS A 324 5.96 -13.35 -11.32
CA CYS A 324 4.95 -12.30 -11.38
C CYS A 324 4.33 -12.05 -9.99
N GLU A 325 3.72 -10.88 -9.83
CA GLU A 325 2.96 -10.54 -8.62
C GLU A 325 1.61 -11.27 -8.58
N TYR A 326 0.94 -11.35 -9.72
CA TYR A 326 -0.39 -11.92 -9.83
C TYR A 326 -0.62 -12.54 -11.20
N ALA A 327 -1.38 -13.62 -11.24
CA ALA A 327 -1.91 -14.19 -12.48
C ALA A 327 -3.26 -14.85 -12.22
N ASP A 328 -4.21 -14.61 -13.13
CA ASP A 328 -5.50 -15.30 -13.17
C ASP A 328 -5.78 -15.85 -14.58
N HIS A 329 -7.04 -16.12 -14.88
CA HIS A 329 -7.41 -16.65 -16.20
C HIS A 329 -7.21 -15.65 -17.33
N THR A 330 -7.27 -14.34 -17.04
CA THR A 330 -7.29 -13.28 -18.06
C THR A 330 -6.14 -12.30 -17.94
N HIS A 331 -5.50 -12.18 -16.79
CA HIS A 331 -4.48 -11.17 -16.55
C HIS A 331 -3.22 -11.75 -15.93
N ILE A 332 -2.11 -11.07 -16.18
CA ILE A 332 -0.87 -11.19 -15.40
C ILE A 332 -0.37 -9.80 -15.03
N VAL A 333 0.13 -9.67 -13.81
CA VAL A 333 0.66 -8.42 -13.26
C VAL A 333 2.11 -8.60 -12.83
N LEU A 334 2.98 -7.73 -13.31
CA LEU A 334 4.35 -7.60 -12.83
C LEU A 334 4.49 -6.25 -12.12
N MET A 335 5.03 -6.28 -10.90
CA MET A 335 5.39 -5.06 -10.19
C MET A 335 6.82 -4.67 -10.56
N LEU A 336 6.97 -3.47 -11.11
CA LEU A 336 8.25 -2.97 -11.59
C LEU A 336 8.88 -2.03 -10.57
N THR A 337 10.18 -2.21 -10.36
CA THR A 337 11.04 -1.22 -9.72
C THR A 337 12.11 -0.78 -10.73
N GLY A 338 12.86 0.27 -10.44
CA GLY A 338 13.95 0.68 -11.33
C GLY A 338 14.89 -0.47 -11.69
N LEU A 339 15.27 -1.28 -10.69
CA LEU A 339 16.14 -2.44 -10.88
C LEU A 339 15.49 -3.54 -11.72
N SER A 340 14.23 -3.91 -11.42
CA SER A 340 13.54 -4.97 -12.16
C SER A 340 13.20 -4.56 -13.59
N ALA A 341 12.88 -3.29 -13.84
CA ALA A 341 12.61 -2.80 -15.19
C ALA A 341 13.89 -2.84 -16.07
N GLU A 342 15.05 -2.51 -15.52
CA GLU A 342 16.34 -2.67 -16.22
C GLU A 342 16.65 -4.15 -16.50
N GLU A 343 16.47 -5.04 -15.52
CA GLU A 343 16.66 -6.48 -15.69
C GLU A 343 15.71 -7.08 -16.72
N ILE A 344 14.43 -6.69 -16.69
CA ILE A 344 13.43 -7.12 -17.68
C ILE A 344 13.78 -6.58 -19.06
N THR A 345 14.25 -5.34 -19.18
CA THR A 345 14.71 -4.77 -20.46
C THR A 345 15.95 -5.49 -20.98
N TYR A 346 16.88 -5.84 -20.12
CA TYR A 346 18.12 -6.55 -20.50
C TYR A 346 17.85 -8.04 -20.81
N LYS A 347 17.02 -8.70 -20.02
CA LYS A 347 16.49 -10.06 -20.25
C LYS A 347 15.33 -10.07 -21.26
N GLY A 348 14.76 -8.94 -21.57
CA GLY A 348 13.59 -8.75 -22.45
C GLY A 348 13.82 -9.20 -23.89
N LYS A 349 15.07 -9.50 -24.28
CA LYS A 349 15.34 -10.41 -25.40
C LYS A 349 14.67 -11.79 -25.20
N GLY A 350 14.36 -12.19 -23.96
CA GLY A 350 13.58 -13.38 -23.63
C GLY A 350 12.07 -13.15 -23.80
N ILE A 351 11.53 -12.00 -23.36
CA ILE A 351 10.09 -11.71 -23.45
C ILE A 351 9.68 -11.41 -24.90
N SER A 352 10.52 -10.73 -25.69
CA SER A 352 10.29 -10.56 -27.13
C SER A 352 10.41 -11.85 -27.94
N ASN A 353 11.00 -12.90 -27.36
CA ASN A 353 11.14 -14.24 -27.94
C ASN A 353 10.13 -15.25 -27.36
N LEU A 354 9.17 -14.82 -26.52
CA LEU A 354 8.05 -15.66 -26.18
C LEU A 354 7.40 -16.17 -27.48
N PRO A 355 7.01 -17.45 -27.58
CA PRO A 355 6.39 -17.98 -28.77
C PRO A 355 5.21 -17.10 -29.12
N GLN A 356 5.26 -16.53 -30.33
CA GLN A 356 4.16 -15.66 -30.80
C GLN A 356 2.86 -16.46 -30.65
N PRO A 357 1.81 -15.89 -30.06
CA PRO A 357 0.54 -16.56 -29.97
C PRO A 357 0.17 -17.05 -31.37
N SER A 358 -0.14 -18.34 -31.50
CA SER A 358 -0.79 -18.84 -32.70
C SER A 358 -2.08 -18.03 -32.82
N ILE A 359 -2.19 -17.19 -33.84
CA ILE A 359 -3.40 -16.43 -34.11
C ILE A 359 -4.53 -17.44 -34.24
N PHE A 360 -5.28 -17.62 -33.15
CA PHE A 360 -6.53 -18.36 -33.20
C PHE A 360 -7.51 -17.46 -33.92
N VAL A 361 -7.64 -17.65 -35.23
CA VAL A 361 -8.75 -17.09 -35.99
C VAL A 361 -9.96 -17.97 -35.61
N PRO A 362 -10.95 -17.45 -34.89
CA PRO A 362 -12.19 -18.20 -34.69
C PRO A 362 -12.82 -18.42 -36.06
N THR A 363 -12.95 -19.66 -36.47
CA THR A 363 -13.78 -20.05 -37.63
C THR A 363 -15.24 -19.98 -37.26
#